data_27cca702a1097a7ad2d5bd2df9fde862
#
_entry.id   27cca702a1097a7ad2d5bd2df9fde862
#
_cell.length_a   1.000
_cell.length_b   1.000
_cell.length_c   1.000
_cell.angle_alpha   90.00
_cell.angle_beta   90.00
_cell.angle_gamma   90.00
#
_symmetry.space_group_name_H-M   'P 1'
#
loop_
_entity.id
_entity.type
_entity.pdbx_description
1 polymer ?
#
loop_
_entity_poly.entity_id
_entity_poly.type
_entity_poly.pdbx_seq_one_letter_code
_entity_poly.pdbx_strand_id
1 'polypeptide(L)'
;MSALICGSMAFDTIMVFQDKFKNHILPDKVHMLSVAFLVPELRREFGGCAGNIAFNLKMLGEEPLMMATVGQDFGPYQQWLEKFAIRTDYVTVLEDQYTAQAYITTDEDDNQITAFHPGAMNEAHLNAIAAVEESIQVGIVSPDGKVGMQQHAEEFVA
;
A
#
# COMPACT_ATOMS: atom_id res chain seq x y z
N MET A 1 -11.47 19.00 -8.82
CA MET A 1 -12.50 18.02 -8.37
C MET A 1 -12.05 17.44 -7.04
N SER A 2 -12.90 17.48 -5.99
CA SER A 2 -12.53 16.87 -4.70
C SER A 2 -12.81 15.37 -4.73
N ALA A 3 -11.76 14.57 -4.70
CA ALA A 3 -11.84 13.12 -4.64
C ALA A 3 -11.31 12.63 -3.30
N LEU A 4 -12.08 11.78 -2.60
CA LEU A 4 -11.64 11.07 -1.40
C LEU A 4 -11.29 9.63 -1.78
N ILE A 5 -10.06 9.23 -1.49
CA ILE A 5 -9.55 7.89 -1.78
C ILE A 5 -9.37 7.15 -0.44
N CYS A 6 -10.23 6.16 -0.19
CA CYS A 6 -10.09 5.21 0.90
C CYS A 6 -9.31 4.00 0.39
N GLY A 7 -8.17 3.68 1.00
CA GLY A 7 -7.35 2.58 0.53
C GLY A 7 -5.99 2.47 1.22
N SER A 8 -5.25 1.47 0.82
CA SER A 8 -3.95 1.15 1.40
C SER A 8 -2.86 2.16 1.05
N MET A 9 -1.95 2.34 2.01
CA MET A 9 -0.61 2.86 1.79
C MET A 9 0.38 1.79 2.22
N ALA A 10 1.43 1.56 1.44
CA ALA A 10 2.37 0.47 1.68
C ALA A 10 3.80 0.84 1.27
N PHE A 11 4.75 0.08 1.78
CA PHE A 11 6.11 0.04 1.25
C PHE A 11 6.31 -1.23 0.44
N ASP A 12 6.85 -1.10 -0.77
CA ASP A 12 7.19 -2.22 -1.64
C ASP A 12 8.71 -2.39 -1.65
N THR A 13 9.21 -3.44 -0.99
CA THR A 13 10.62 -3.83 -1.01
C THR A 13 10.81 -4.83 -2.14
N ILE A 14 11.41 -4.38 -3.24
CA ILE A 14 11.59 -5.15 -4.47
C ILE A 14 13.04 -5.63 -4.55
N MET A 15 13.21 -6.93 -4.70
CA MET A 15 14.48 -7.64 -4.78
C MET A 15 14.56 -8.38 -6.12
N VAL A 16 15.70 -8.30 -6.80
CA VAL A 16 15.92 -8.96 -8.07
C VAL A 16 16.88 -10.14 -7.89
N PHE A 17 16.37 -11.33 -8.15
CA PHE A 17 17.16 -12.56 -8.18
C PHE A 17 17.67 -12.79 -9.61
N GLN A 18 19.00 -12.83 -9.78
CA GLN A 18 19.65 -12.93 -11.10
C GLN A 18 19.77 -14.38 -11.59
N ASP A 19 18.69 -15.15 -11.48
CA ASP A 19 18.51 -16.50 -12.03
C ASP A 19 16.99 -16.80 -12.00
N LYS A 20 16.59 -18.02 -12.29
CA LYS A 20 15.21 -18.48 -12.36
C LYS A 20 14.85 -19.33 -11.16
N PHE A 21 13.72 -19.06 -10.52
CA PHE A 21 13.25 -19.83 -9.37
C PHE A 21 13.18 -21.33 -9.65
N LYS A 22 12.79 -21.73 -10.87
CA LYS A 22 12.73 -23.14 -11.28
C LYS A 22 14.04 -23.89 -11.21
N ASN A 23 15.19 -23.18 -11.22
CA ASN A 23 16.51 -23.79 -11.09
C ASN A 23 16.85 -24.10 -9.63
N HIS A 24 16.15 -23.48 -8.67
CA HIS A 24 16.43 -23.57 -7.23
C HIS A 24 15.29 -24.24 -6.45
N ILE A 25 14.06 -24.18 -6.95
CA ILE A 25 12.90 -24.84 -6.33
C ILE A 25 12.67 -26.17 -7.03
N LEU A 26 12.99 -27.26 -6.35
CA LEU A 26 12.82 -28.61 -6.87
C LEU A 26 11.36 -29.07 -6.72
N PRO A 27 10.62 -29.34 -7.82
CA PRO A 27 9.20 -29.68 -7.76
C PRO A 27 8.88 -30.86 -6.85
N ASP A 28 9.75 -31.87 -6.85
CA ASP A 28 9.55 -33.10 -6.06
C ASP A 28 9.85 -32.91 -4.57
N LYS A 29 10.40 -31.75 -4.16
CA LYS A 29 10.81 -31.44 -2.78
C LYS A 29 10.08 -30.23 -2.18
N VAL A 30 9.02 -29.77 -2.81
CA VAL A 30 8.23 -28.60 -2.33
C VAL A 30 7.69 -28.80 -0.90
N HIS A 31 7.46 -30.04 -0.48
CA HIS A 31 7.01 -30.37 0.89
C HIS A 31 8.08 -30.13 1.98
N MET A 32 9.35 -29.90 1.60
CA MET A 32 10.47 -29.59 2.50
C MET A 32 11.26 -28.38 1.94
N LEU A 33 10.53 -27.32 1.55
CA LEU A 33 11.12 -26.17 0.91
C LEU A 33 12.00 -25.38 1.89
N SER A 34 13.31 -25.33 1.58
CA SER A 34 14.28 -24.45 2.22
C SER A 34 15.13 -23.84 1.11
N VAL A 35 14.79 -22.62 0.70
CA VAL A 35 15.48 -21.93 -0.40
C VAL A 35 15.95 -20.56 0.08
N ALA A 36 17.20 -20.23 -0.27
CA ALA A 36 17.78 -18.91 -0.06
C ALA A 36 18.16 -18.33 -1.43
N PHE A 37 17.67 -17.14 -1.72
CA PHE A 37 18.03 -16.40 -2.92
C PHE A 37 19.03 -15.32 -2.58
N LEU A 38 20.17 -15.29 -3.29
CA LEU A 38 21.07 -14.15 -3.25
C LEU A 38 20.52 -13.07 -4.18
N VAL A 39 20.12 -11.96 -3.60
CA VAL A 39 19.51 -10.83 -4.33
C VAL A 39 20.44 -9.62 -4.24
N PRO A 40 21.27 -9.36 -5.27
CA PRO A 40 22.24 -8.26 -5.24
C PRO A 40 21.59 -6.89 -5.37
N GLU A 41 20.34 -6.82 -5.87
CA GLU A 41 19.59 -5.59 -6.06
C GLU A 41 18.39 -5.55 -5.13
N LEU A 42 18.28 -4.44 -4.40
CA LEU A 42 17.14 -4.16 -3.53
C LEU A 42 16.77 -2.69 -3.67
N ARG A 43 15.48 -2.42 -3.86
CA ARG A 43 14.93 -1.07 -3.81
C ARG A 43 13.66 -1.04 -2.95
N ARG A 44 13.42 0.10 -2.33
CA ARG A 44 12.19 0.33 -1.57
C ARG A 44 11.40 1.45 -2.25
N GLU A 45 10.15 1.18 -2.57
CA GLU A 45 9.25 2.09 -3.26
C GLU A 45 8.06 2.44 -2.36
N PHE A 46 7.49 3.61 -2.60
CA PHE A 46 6.24 4.00 -1.99
C PHE A 46 5.08 3.45 -2.81
N GLY A 47 4.26 2.60 -2.19
CA GLY A 47 3.18 1.86 -2.83
C GLY A 47 1.86 2.00 -2.08
N GLY A 48 0.98 1.05 -2.34
CA GLY A 48 -0.40 1.08 -1.84
C GLY A 48 -1.34 1.83 -2.79
N CYS A 49 -2.59 1.36 -2.84
CA CYS A 49 -3.54 1.86 -3.84
C CYS A 49 -3.93 3.32 -3.62
N ALA A 50 -4.19 3.74 -2.37
CA ALA A 50 -4.55 5.13 -2.10
C ALA A 50 -3.40 6.08 -2.44
N GLY A 51 -2.16 5.75 -2.04
CA GLY A 51 -1.00 6.57 -2.36
C GLY A 51 -0.78 6.74 -3.85
N ASN A 52 -0.86 5.65 -4.61
CA ASN A 52 -0.68 5.67 -6.06
C ASN A 52 -1.79 6.45 -6.77
N ILE A 53 -3.05 6.28 -6.37
CA ILE A 53 -4.18 7.02 -6.96
C ILE A 53 -4.04 8.51 -6.66
N ALA A 54 -3.76 8.86 -5.42
CA ALA A 54 -3.59 10.26 -5.01
C ALA A 54 -2.44 10.94 -5.76
N PHE A 55 -1.29 10.28 -5.87
CA PHE A 55 -0.16 10.79 -6.65
C PHE A 55 -0.55 11.06 -8.11
N ASN A 56 -1.20 10.10 -8.77
CA ASN A 56 -1.60 10.27 -10.17
C ASN A 56 -2.62 11.40 -10.34
N LEU A 57 -3.63 11.51 -9.46
CA LEU A 57 -4.59 12.61 -9.48
C LEU A 57 -3.89 13.97 -9.30
N LYS A 58 -2.93 14.04 -8.38
CA LYS A 58 -2.14 15.27 -8.17
C LYS A 58 -1.35 15.65 -9.42
N MET A 59 -0.74 14.68 -10.11
CA MET A 59 -0.03 14.93 -11.38
C MET A 59 -0.96 15.38 -12.51
N LEU A 60 -2.25 15.03 -12.45
CA LEU A 60 -3.29 15.50 -13.37
C LEU A 60 -3.85 16.88 -12.99
N GLY A 61 -3.33 17.51 -11.94
CA GLY A 61 -3.75 18.87 -11.50
C GLY A 61 -4.93 18.87 -10.54
N GLU A 62 -5.29 17.73 -9.96
CA GLU A 62 -6.37 17.61 -8.98
C GLU A 62 -5.85 17.72 -7.53
N GLU A 63 -6.76 17.91 -6.59
CA GLU A 63 -6.46 17.96 -5.14
C GLU A 63 -7.08 16.74 -4.42
N PRO A 64 -6.40 15.59 -4.46
CA PRO A 64 -6.90 14.36 -3.83
C PRO A 64 -6.81 14.44 -2.30
N LEU A 65 -7.80 13.83 -1.64
CA LEU A 65 -7.77 13.52 -0.21
C LEU A 65 -7.57 12.02 -0.04
N MET A 66 -6.66 11.62 0.85
CA MET A 66 -6.43 10.21 1.17
C MET A 66 -6.95 9.90 2.56
N MET A 67 -7.69 8.80 2.68
CA MET A 67 -8.08 8.21 3.94
C MET A 67 -7.44 6.82 4.03
N ALA A 68 -6.50 6.67 4.96
CA ALA A 68 -5.71 5.45 5.12
C ALA A 68 -5.26 5.28 6.58
N THR A 69 -4.85 4.07 6.95
CA THR A 69 -4.14 3.79 8.20
C THR A 69 -2.71 3.36 7.90
N VAL A 70 -1.77 3.91 8.63
CA VAL A 70 -0.33 3.68 8.48
C VAL A 70 0.31 3.46 9.85
N GLY A 71 1.52 2.95 9.88
CA GLY A 71 2.24 2.66 11.12
C GLY A 71 3.31 3.68 11.47
N GLN A 72 4.04 3.39 12.56
CA GLN A 72 5.12 4.21 13.12
C GLN A 72 6.26 4.53 12.14
N ASP A 73 6.38 3.77 11.06
CA ASP A 73 7.41 3.91 10.03
C ASP A 73 6.99 4.78 8.85
N PHE A 74 5.84 5.46 8.93
CA PHE A 74 5.26 6.26 7.84
C PHE A 74 6.07 7.52 7.47
N GLY A 75 6.88 8.05 8.37
CA GLY A 75 7.59 9.34 8.20
C GLY A 75 8.27 9.56 6.85
N PRO A 76 9.07 8.62 6.31
CA PRO A 76 9.69 8.77 4.99
C PRO A 76 8.67 8.91 3.84
N TYR A 77 7.54 8.20 3.92
CA TYR A 77 6.48 8.29 2.93
C TYR A 77 5.76 9.64 3.02
N GLN A 78 5.45 10.09 4.23
CA GLN A 78 4.86 11.40 4.47
C GLN A 78 5.72 12.52 3.86
N GLN A 79 7.03 12.52 4.14
CA GLN A 79 7.98 13.49 3.57
C GLN A 79 8.00 13.47 2.03
N TRP A 80 7.80 12.30 1.42
CA TRP A 80 7.71 12.20 -0.02
C TRP A 80 6.41 12.81 -0.54
N LEU A 81 5.27 12.55 0.09
CA LEU A 81 3.97 13.16 -0.26
C LEU A 81 4.00 14.68 -0.15
N GLU A 82 4.63 15.21 0.90
CA GLU A 82 4.79 16.64 1.13
C GLU A 82 5.54 17.35 -0.02
N LYS A 83 6.55 16.70 -0.63
CA LYS A 83 7.27 17.24 -1.80
C LYS A 83 6.35 17.49 -3.00
N PHE A 84 5.28 16.72 -3.11
CA PHE A 84 4.27 16.86 -4.16
C PHE A 84 3.03 17.63 -3.70
N ALA A 85 3.06 18.21 -2.51
CA ALA A 85 1.93 18.89 -1.89
C ALA A 85 0.66 18.02 -1.86
N ILE A 86 0.82 16.73 -1.54
CA ILE A 86 -0.29 15.79 -1.35
C ILE A 86 -0.63 15.76 0.15
N ARG A 87 -1.88 16.06 0.47
CA ARG A 87 -2.38 16.17 1.84
C ARG A 87 -2.53 14.82 2.52
N THR A 88 -2.25 14.77 3.82
CA THR A 88 -2.36 13.56 4.67
C THR A 88 -3.28 13.76 5.87
N ASP A 89 -4.21 14.71 5.80
CA ASP A 89 -5.07 15.12 6.93
C ASP A 89 -5.97 13.97 7.45
N TYR A 90 -6.32 13.03 6.57
CA TYR A 90 -7.15 11.86 6.90
C TYR A 90 -6.35 10.54 6.91
N VAL A 91 -5.02 10.64 7.06
CA VAL A 91 -4.15 9.48 7.27
C VAL A 91 -3.92 9.29 8.76
N THR A 92 -4.43 8.20 9.32
CA THR A 92 -4.27 7.86 10.75
C THR A 92 -3.00 7.05 10.97
N VAL A 93 -2.15 7.51 11.88
CA VAL A 93 -0.92 6.81 12.28
C VAL A 93 -1.18 5.95 13.52
N LEU A 94 -0.85 4.66 13.46
CA LEU A 94 -0.91 3.71 14.56
C LEU A 94 0.50 3.42 15.06
N GLU A 95 0.85 3.95 16.22
CA GLU A 95 2.22 3.93 16.77
C GLU A 95 2.71 2.54 17.21
N ASP A 96 1.80 1.59 17.38
CA ASP A 96 2.08 0.21 17.79
C ASP A 96 2.16 -0.78 16.61
N GLN A 97 1.99 -0.30 15.38
CA GLN A 97 1.99 -1.10 14.17
C GLN A 97 3.00 -0.57 13.15
N TYR A 98 3.27 -1.37 12.12
CA TYR A 98 3.97 -0.94 10.93
C TYR A 98 2.99 -0.63 9.80
N THR A 99 3.36 0.28 8.90
CA THR A 99 2.67 0.46 7.61
C THR A 99 2.71 -0.84 6.82
N ALA A 100 1.72 -1.11 5.98
CA ALA A 100 1.69 -2.30 5.14
C ALA A 100 2.98 -2.44 4.33
N GLN A 101 3.49 -3.67 4.19
CA GLN A 101 4.76 -3.96 3.53
C GLN A 101 4.63 -5.15 2.58
N ALA A 102 5.06 -4.99 1.35
CA ALA A 102 5.26 -6.07 0.41
C ALA A 102 6.77 -6.35 0.23
N TYR A 103 7.18 -7.59 0.47
CA TYR A 103 8.53 -8.07 0.18
C TYR A 103 8.45 -8.91 -1.08
N ILE A 104 8.92 -8.36 -2.18
CA ILE A 104 8.73 -8.89 -3.53
C ILE A 104 10.07 -9.35 -4.06
N THR A 105 10.21 -10.64 -4.38
CA THR A 105 11.37 -11.16 -5.09
C THR A 105 10.95 -11.55 -6.49
N THR A 106 11.60 -11.00 -7.50
CA THR A 106 11.40 -11.33 -8.92
C THR A 106 12.57 -12.14 -9.46
N ASP A 107 12.32 -13.00 -10.45
CA ASP A 107 13.36 -13.75 -11.17
C ASP A 107 13.51 -13.27 -12.63
N GLU A 108 14.43 -13.89 -13.40
CA GLU A 108 14.68 -13.55 -14.80
C GLU A 108 13.53 -13.91 -15.78
N ASP A 109 12.59 -14.76 -15.36
CA ASP A 109 11.40 -15.12 -16.14
C ASP A 109 10.16 -14.29 -15.71
N ASP A 110 10.36 -13.16 -14.97
CA ASP A 110 9.30 -12.31 -14.41
C ASP A 110 8.36 -13.03 -13.44
N ASN A 111 8.77 -14.18 -12.89
CA ASN A 111 8.04 -14.79 -11.79
C ASN A 111 8.26 -14.01 -10.50
N GLN A 112 7.28 -14.07 -9.60
CA GLN A 112 7.30 -13.31 -8.37
C GLN A 112 6.94 -14.16 -7.16
N ILE A 113 7.73 -14.02 -6.10
CA ILE A 113 7.41 -14.53 -4.76
C ILE A 113 7.24 -13.33 -3.85
N THR A 114 6.06 -13.19 -3.25
CA THR A 114 5.73 -12.05 -2.38
C THR A 114 5.32 -12.52 -1.00
N ALA A 115 5.94 -11.92 0.03
CA ALA A 115 5.44 -11.94 1.39
C ALA A 115 4.80 -10.58 1.68
N PHE A 116 3.52 -10.57 2.07
CA PHE A 116 2.79 -9.36 2.36
C PHE A 116 2.42 -9.28 3.85
N HIS A 117 2.81 -8.18 4.48
CA HIS A 117 2.44 -7.84 5.85
C HIS A 117 1.44 -6.68 5.82
N PRO A 118 0.17 -6.87 6.17
CA PRO A 118 -0.84 -5.80 6.08
C PRO A 118 -0.65 -4.70 7.12
N GLY A 119 -0.15 -5.02 8.32
CA GLY A 119 0.07 -4.04 9.39
C GLY A 119 -1.16 -3.18 9.65
N ALA A 120 -0.94 -1.89 9.82
CA ALA A 120 -1.97 -0.89 10.11
C ALA A 120 -3.11 -0.83 9.08
N MET A 121 -2.87 -1.30 7.84
CA MET A 121 -3.91 -1.37 6.81
C MET A 121 -5.15 -2.15 7.25
N ASN A 122 -4.99 -3.18 8.10
CA ASN A 122 -6.12 -3.96 8.64
C ASN A 122 -7.06 -3.14 9.51
N GLU A 123 -6.61 -2.00 10.04
CA GLU A 123 -7.34 -1.12 10.93
C GLU A 123 -8.01 0.05 10.18
N ALA A 124 -8.14 -0.02 8.85
CA ALA A 124 -8.74 1.02 8.01
C ALA A 124 -10.13 1.46 8.49
N HIS A 125 -10.86 0.57 9.17
CA HIS A 125 -12.18 0.82 9.77
C HIS A 125 -12.18 1.83 10.92
N LEU A 126 -11.01 2.20 11.45
CA LEU A 126 -10.88 3.27 12.45
C LEU A 126 -11.13 4.66 11.85
N ASN A 127 -11.02 4.79 10.52
CA ASN A 127 -11.37 6.00 9.79
C ASN A 127 -12.84 5.96 9.38
N ALA A 128 -13.50 7.12 9.43
CA ALA A 128 -14.90 7.27 9.00
C ALA A 128 -15.02 8.43 8.01
N ILE A 129 -15.77 8.25 6.93
CA ILE A 129 -15.98 9.28 5.91
C ILE A 129 -16.68 10.50 6.50
N ALA A 130 -17.54 10.31 7.52
CA ALA A 130 -18.20 11.38 8.23
C ALA A 130 -17.23 12.37 8.96
N ALA A 131 -15.97 12.00 9.13
CA ALA A 131 -14.96 12.88 9.69
C ALA A 131 -14.36 13.85 8.64
N VAL A 132 -14.69 13.69 7.36
CA VAL A 132 -14.19 14.55 6.28
C VAL A 132 -15.02 15.83 6.22
N GLU A 133 -14.38 16.97 6.43
CA GLU A 133 -15.05 18.27 6.47
C GLU A 133 -15.30 18.84 5.06
N GLU A 134 -14.55 18.40 4.06
CA GLU A 134 -14.66 18.87 2.67
C GLU A 134 -15.85 18.24 1.94
N SER A 135 -16.41 18.98 1.02
CA SER A 135 -17.43 18.46 0.10
C SER A 135 -16.79 17.51 -0.91
N ILE A 136 -17.11 16.24 -0.84
CA ILE A 136 -16.58 15.19 -1.71
C ILE A 136 -17.50 15.04 -2.95
N GLN A 137 -16.90 15.10 -4.14
CA GLN A 137 -17.57 14.89 -5.41
C GLN A 137 -17.44 13.46 -5.92
N VAL A 138 -16.31 12.82 -5.59
CA VAL A 138 -16.02 11.44 -5.99
C VAL A 138 -15.41 10.69 -4.79
N GLY A 139 -16.03 9.57 -4.41
CA GLY A 139 -15.48 8.61 -3.47
C GLY A 139 -14.86 7.43 -4.22
N ILE A 140 -13.66 7.02 -3.81
CA ILE A 140 -12.97 5.85 -4.35
C ILE A 140 -12.65 4.92 -3.19
N VAL A 141 -13.18 3.69 -3.24
CA VAL A 141 -12.77 2.60 -2.34
C VAL A 141 -11.82 1.69 -3.11
N SER A 142 -10.58 1.66 -2.70
CA SER A 142 -9.53 0.83 -3.30
C SER A 142 -9.08 -0.27 -2.32
N PRO A 143 -8.28 -1.25 -2.76
CA PRO A 143 -7.83 -2.34 -1.90
C PRO A 143 -7.26 -1.87 -0.57
N ASP A 144 -7.83 -2.41 0.53
CA ASP A 144 -7.51 -2.05 1.91
C ASP A 144 -7.95 -3.18 2.87
N GLY A 145 -7.92 -2.95 4.18
CA GLY A 145 -8.49 -3.85 5.17
C GLY A 145 -9.96 -4.15 4.88
N LYS A 146 -10.33 -5.44 4.90
CA LYS A 146 -11.66 -5.90 4.48
C LYS A 146 -12.81 -5.17 5.17
N VAL A 147 -12.71 -4.94 6.48
CA VAL A 147 -13.75 -4.27 7.27
C VAL A 147 -13.87 -2.80 6.86
N GLY A 148 -12.73 -2.11 6.73
CA GLY A 148 -12.70 -0.71 6.28
C GLY A 148 -13.27 -0.52 4.89
N MET A 149 -12.93 -1.40 3.93
CA MET A 149 -13.50 -1.32 2.57
C MET A 149 -15.03 -1.43 2.56
N GLN A 150 -15.59 -2.35 3.34
CA GLN A 150 -17.04 -2.51 3.44
C GLN A 150 -17.68 -1.29 4.08
N GLN A 151 -17.15 -0.81 5.20
CA GLN A 151 -17.61 0.37 5.92
C GLN A 151 -17.60 1.61 5.02
N HIS A 152 -16.47 1.91 4.38
CA HIS A 152 -16.34 3.09 3.53
C HIS A 152 -17.27 3.03 2.30
N ALA A 153 -17.46 1.83 1.72
CA ALA A 153 -18.42 1.66 0.63
C ALA A 153 -19.87 1.95 1.07
N GLU A 154 -20.26 1.52 2.27
CA GLU A 154 -21.57 1.79 2.85
C GLU A 154 -21.74 3.29 3.18
N GLU A 155 -20.71 3.92 3.77
CA GLU A 155 -20.73 5.33 4.14
C GLU A 155 -20.81 6.27 2.91
N PHE A 156 -20.25 5.90 1.75
CA PHE A 156 -20.37 6.70 0.52
C PHE A 156 -21.74 6.68 -0.11
N VAL A 157 -22.59 5.69 0.20
CA VAL A 157 -23.95 5.57 -0.38
C VAL A 157 -25.05 5.99 0.60
N ALA A 158 -24.71 6.31 1.84
CA ALA A 158 -25.62 6.74 2.89
C ALA A 158 -25.96 8.23 2.78
#